data_f7c09b72e6888cba8db0c09e95272dbc
#
_entry.id   f7c09b72e6888cba8db0c09e95272dbc
#
_cell.length_a   1.000
_cell.length_b   1.000
_cell.length_c   1.000
_cell.angle_alpha   90.00
_cell.angle_beta   90.00
_cell.angle_gamma   90.00
#
_symmetry.space_group_name_H-M   'P 1'
#
loop_
_entity.id
_entity.type
_entity.pdbx_description
1 polymer ?
#
loop_
_entity_poly.entity_id
_entity_poly.type
_entity_poly.pdbx_seq_one_letter_code
_entity_poly.pdbx_strand_id
1 'polypeptide(L)'
;MVLKKNSTNAYFAPGMVELLKDAETVVVTGCCTDICVMQFVLTLKAACNQENRSLDLIVPRQLVETYDAPGHDGELMGTAALASMLGHGVRVVNYRLTKE
;
A
#
# COMPACT_ATOMS: atom_id res chain seq x y z
N MET A 1 -16.93 1.52 -5.91
CA MET A 1 -17.25 1.41 -4.46
C MET A 1 -16.36 2.36 -3.67
N VAL A 2 -16.92 3.03 -2.69
CA VAL A 2 -16.17 3.93 -1.79
C VAL A 2 -16.37 3.44 -0.36
N LEU A 3 -15.25 3.23 0.35
CA LEU A 3 -15.24 2.93 1.77
C LEU A 3 -14.72 4.16 2.51
N LYS A 4 -15.48 4.63 3.49
CA LYS A 4 -15.08 5.77 4.32
C LYS A 4 -14.23 5.30 5.49
N LYS A 5 -13.19 6.07 5.82
CA LYS A 5 -12.33 5.78 6.96
C LYS A 5 -12.08 7.03 7.79
N ASN A 6 -11.93 6.83 9.09
CA ASN A 6 -11.56 7.89 10.03
C ASN A 6 -10.11 7.78 10.48
N SER A 7 -9.35 6.87 9.86
CA SER A 7 -7.96 6.59 10.17
C SER A 7 -7.12 6.73 8.90
N THR A 8 -5.84 6.99 9.05
CA THR A 8 -4.90 6.93 7.94
C THR A 8 -4.68 5.48 7.46
N ASN A 9 -5.10 4.49 8.25
CA ASN A 9 -4.97 3.08 7.87
C ASN A 9 -6.28 2.54 7.33
N ALA A 10 -6.35 2.41 6.01
CA ALA A 10 -7.56 1.95 5.32
C ALA A 10 -7.93 0.49 5.66
N TYR A 11 -7.03 -0.29 6.22
CA TYR A 11 -7.35 -1.67 6.62
C TYR A 11 -8.51 -1.70 7.61
N PHE A 12 -8.62 -0.68 8.46
CA PHE A 12 -9.65 -0.59 9.49
C PHE A 12 -10.94 0.09 9.01
N ALA A 13 -11.02 0.45 7.73
CA ALA A 13 -12.27 0.98 7.19
C ALA A 13 -13.36 -0.10 7.26
N PRO A 14 -14.56 0.24 7.75
CA PRO A 14 -15.65 -0.72 7.76
C PRO A 14 -15.91 -1.31 6.38
N GLY A 15 -15.92 -2.63 6.29
CA GLY A 15 -16.12 -3.34 5.03
C GLY A 15 -14.85 -3.71 4.27
N MET A 16 -13.69 -3.21 4.70
CA MET A 16 -12.43 -3.46 3.97
C MET A 16 -12.03 -4.94 4.03
N VAL A 17 -12.06 -5.55 5.20
CA VAL A 17 -11.68 -6.96 5.37
C VAL A 17 -12.60 -7.86 4.55
N GLU A 18 -13.89 -7.58 4.57
CA GLU A 18 -14.87 -8.33 3.79
C GLU A 18 -14.64 -8.17 2.28
N LEU A 19 -14.30 -6.95 1.85
CA LEU A 19 -14.00 -6.67 0.45
C LEU A 19 -12.79 -7.47 -0.05
N LEU A 20 -11.79 -7.66 0.80
CA LEU A 20 -10.51 -8.29 0.44
C LEU A 20 -10.48 -9.80 0.65
N LYS A 21 -11.50 -10.38 1.25
CA LYS A 21 -11.44 -11.78 1.71
C LYS A 21 -11.13 -12.81 0.63
N ASP A 22 -11.60 -12.56 -0.60
CA ASP A 22 -11.41 -13.49 -1.72
C ASP A 22 -10.42 -12.97 -2.76
N ALA A 23 -9.76 -11.85 -2.50
CA ALA A 23 -8.81 -11.29 -3.43
C ALA A 23 -7.55 -12.15 -3.52
N GLU A 24 -7.06 -12.35 -4.73
CA GLU A 24 -5.78 -13.04 -4.99
C GLU A 24 -4.66 -12.04 -5.27
N THR A 25 -5.02 -10.88 -5.79
CA THR A 25 -4.10 -9.80 -6.12
C THR A 25 -4.71 -8.47 -5.68
N VAL A 26 -3.92 -7.65 -5.01
CA VAL A 26 -4.32 -6.31 -4.61
C VAL A 26 -3.24 -5.33 -5.07
N VAL A 27 -3.64 -4.34 -5.84
CA VAL A 27 -2.77 -3.26 -6.30
C VAL A 27 -3.13 -2.01 -5.52
N VAL A 28 -2.15 -1.42 -4.84
CA VAL A 28 -2.37 -0.24 -4.00
C VAL A 28 -1.73 0.98 -4.63
N THR A 29 -2.52 2.02 -4.81
CA THR A 29 -2.09 3.30 -5.38
C THR A 29 -2.59 4.44 -4.50
N GLY A 30 -2.06 5.63 -4.74
CA GLY A 30 -2.53 6.86 -4.07
C GLY A 30 -1.47 7.53 -3.22
N CYS A 31 -1.90 8.28 -2.24
CA CYS A 31 -1.04 9.03 -1.33
C CYS A 31 -1.51 8.84 0.13
N CYS A 32 -0.64 8.97 1.08
CA CYS A 32 0.79 9.22 0.96
C CYS A 32 1.57 7.93 1.08
N THR A 33 2.64 7.78 0.32
CA THR A 33 3.44 6.54 0.26
C THR A 33 3.83 6.03 1.64
N ASP A 34 4.34 6.91 2.49
CA ASP A 34 4.87 6.59 3.82
C ASP A 34 3.85 6.64 4.95
N ILE A 35 2.61 6.99 4.65
CA ILE A 35 1.55 7.11 5.65
C ILE A 35 0.41 6.15 5.33
N CYS A 36 -0.58 6.59 4.56
CA CYS A 36 -1.78 5.79 4.29
C CYS A 36 -1.45 4.53 3.49
N VAL A 37 -0.62 4.64 2.47
CA VAL A 37 -0.26 3.50 1.62
C VAL A 37 0.52 2.46 2.42
N MET A 38 1.60 2.88 3.08
CA MET A 38 2.44 1.96 3.86
C MET A 38 1.67 1.30 4.99
N GLN A 39 0.87 2.06 5.74
CA GLN A 39 0.09 1.49 6.84
C GLN A 39 -0.85 0.39 6.36
N PHE A 40 -1.61 0.66 5.31
CA PHE A 40 -2.54 -0.33 4.76
C PHE A 40 -1.80 -1.57 4.26
N VAL A 41 -0.75 -1.36 3.47
CA VAL A 41 0.01 -2.43 2.84
C VAL A 41 0.64 -3.35 3.88
N LEU A 42 1.31 -2.79 4.89
CA LEU A 42 1.97 -3.59 5.92
C LEU A 42 0.97 -4.31 6.82
N THR A 43 -0.16 -3.68 7.14
CA THR A 43 -1.20 -4.32 7.95
C THR A 43 -1.85 -5.47 7.20
N LEU A 44 -2.18 -5.27 5.92
CA LEU A 44 -2.74 -6.34 5.09
C LEU A 44 -1.75 -7.50 4.96
N LYS A 45 -0.47 -7.20 4.73
CA LYS A 45 0.57 -8.23 4.63
C LYS A 45 0.68 -9.02 5.94
N ALA A 46 0.67 -8.35 7.07
CA ALA A 46 0.72 -9.01 8.38
C ALA A 46 -0.50 -9.89 8.61
N ALA A 47 -1.68 -9.42 8.25
CA ALA A 47 -2.91 -10.20 8.39
C ALA A 47 -2.87 -11.45 7.52
N CYS A 48 -2.38 -11.34 6.28
CA CYS A 48 -2.23 -12.49 5.38
C CYS A 48 -1.23 -13.50 5.93
N ASN A 49 -0.11 -13.03 6.47
CA ASN A 49 0.89 -13.91 7.09
C ASN A 49 0.30 -14.67 8.27
N GLN A 50 -0.49 -14.01 9.10
CA GLN A 50 -1.14 -14.63 10.26
C GLN A 50 -2.07 -15.78 9.84
N GLU A 51 -2.75 -15.63 8.72
CA GLU A 51 -3.70 -16.60 8.21
C GLU A 51 -3.08 -17.61 7.24
N ASN A 52 -1.77 -17.56 7.03
CA ASN A 52 -1.07 -18.36 6.02
C ASN A 52 -1.68 -18.19 4.62
N ARG A 53 -2.15 -16.98 4.34
CA ARG A 53 -2.81 -16.64 3.10
C ARG A 53 -1.81 -16.10 2.08
N SER A 54 -1.83 -16.67 0.88
CA SER A 54 -1.07 -16.16 -0.25
C SER A 54 -1.85 -15.07 -0.94
N LEU A 55 -1.33 -13.87 -0.91
CA LEU A 55 -1.91 -12.71 -1.59
C LEU A 55 -0.78 -12.00 -2.34
N ASP A 56 -0.97 -11.73 -3.62
CA ASP A 56 -0.03 -10.92 -4.39
C ASP A 56 -0.36 -9.45 -4.15
N LEU A 57 0.44 -8.80 -3.32
CA LEU A 57 0.26 -7.41 -2.92
C LEU A 57 1.28 -6.56 -3.66
N ILE A 58 0.80 -5.66 -4.49
CA ILE A 58 1.60 -4.92 -5.47
C ILE A 58 1.47 -3.42 -5.22
N VAL A 59 2.59 -2.72 -5.20
CA VAL A 59 2.65 -1.26 -5.13
C VAL A 59 3.44 -0.76 -6.34
N PRO A 60 2.77 -0.17 -7.35
CA PRO A 60 3.47 0.48 -8.46
C PRO A 60 4.10 1.78 -7.97
N ARG A 61 5.42 1.87 -8.02
CA ARG A 61 6.14 2.99 -7.41
C ARG A 61 5.81 4.35 -8.02
N GLN A 62 5.41 4.40 -9.28
CA GLN A 62 5.05 5.65 -9.95
C GLN A 62 3.60 6.09 -9.66
N LEU A 63 2.79 5.24 -9.02
CA LEU A 63 1.39 5.52 -8.73
C LEU A 63 1.15 5.80 -7.25
N VAL A 64 2.21 5.98 -6.49
CA VAL A 64 2.15 6.42 -5.09
C VAL A 64 3.01 7.65 -4.91
N GLU A 65 2.61 8.52 -4.00
CA GLU A 65 3.25 9.82 -3.85
C GLU A 65 3.13 10.31 -2.41
N THR A 66 4.10 11.11 -1.97
CA THR A 66 4.02 11.78 -0.69
C THR A 66 4.48 13.23 -0.85
N TYR A 67 4.28 14.03 0.18
CA TYR A 67 4.49 15.47 0.14
C TYR A 67 5.85 15.86 0.71
N ASP A 68 6.25 17.10 0.40
CA ASP A 68 7.39 17.77 1.02
C ASP A 68 6.90 18.82 2.02
N ALA A 69 7.54 18.86 3.18
CA ALA A 69 7.27 19.86 4.20
C ALA A 69 8.50 20.00 5.11
N PRO A 70 8.60 21.06 5.91
CA PRO A 70 9.62 21.14 6.94
C PRO A 70 9.57 19.92 7.85
N GLY A 71 10.69 19.21 7.97
CA GLY A 71 10.77 17.98 8.75
C GLY A 71 10.23 16.73 8.04
N HIS A 72 9.79 16.87 6.78
CA HIS A 72 9.32 15.73 5.99
C HIS A 72 9.86 15.84 4.57
N ASP A 73 10.98 15.18 4.32
CA ASP A 73 11.59 15.09 2.99
C ASP A 73 10.85 13.98 2.21
N GLY A 74 10.02 14.39 1.26
CA GLY A 74 9.15 13.47 0.53
C GLY A 74 9.92 12.41 -0.24
N GLU A 75 11.04 12.77 -0.88
CA GLU A 75 11.85 11.79 -1.60
C GLU A 75 12.44 10.75 -0.66
N LEU A 76 13.03 11.19 0.45
CA LEU A 76 13.58 10.28 1.45
C LEU A 76 12.51 9.40 2.09
N MET A 77 11.42 10.02 2.55
CA MET A 77 10.35 9.29 3.24
C MET A 77 9.64 8.31 2.31
N GLY A 78 9.39 8.72 1.08
CA GLY A 78 8.77 7.84 0.08
C GLY A 78 9.67 6.66 -0.27
N THR A 79 10.96 6.91 -0.51
CA THR A 79 11.92 5.86 -0.83
C THR A 79 12.08 4.89 0.34
N ALA A 80 12.19 5.40 1.56
CA ALA A 80 12.30 4.56 2.75
C ALA A 80 11.06 3.69 2.95
N ALA A 81 9.86 4.24 2.70
CA ALA A 81 8.62 3.50 2.80
C ALA A 81 8.55 2.36 1.79
N LEU A 82 8.91 2.62 0.53
CA LEU A 82 8.94 1.59 -0.50
C LEU A 82 9.97 0.49 -0.18
N ALA A 83 11.13 0.88 0.33
CA ALA A 83 12.14 -0.08 0.76
C ALA A 83 11.63 -0.96 1.91
N SER A 84 10.92 -0.36 2.86
CA SER A 84 10.30 -1.10 3.98
C SER A 84 9.26 -2.09 3.49
N MET A 85 8.38 -1.67 2.58
CA MET A 85 7.38 -2.55 1.99
C MET A 85 8.04 -3.73 1.27
N LEU A 86 9.06 -3.45 0.47
CA LEU A 86 9.80 -4.49 -0.23
C LEU A 86 10.44 -5.48 0.74
N GLY A 87 11.02 -4.99 1.84
CA GLY A 87 11.62 -5.83 2.88
C GLY A 87 10.61 -6.72 3.60
N HIS A 88 9.32 -6.37 3.56
CA HIS A 88 8.25 -7.17 4.15
C HIS A 88 7.60 -8.14 3.15
N GLY A 89 8.12 -8.24 1.94
CA GLY A 89 7.61 -9.17 0.95
C GLY A 89 6.50 -8.62 0.05
N VAL A 90 6.30 -7.31 0.06
CA VAL A 90 5.38 -6.65 -0.86
C VAL A 90 6.09 -6.45 -2.20
N ARG A 91 5.39 -6.68 -3.31
CA ARG A 91 5.96 -6.43 -4.63
C ARG A 91 5.88 -4.95 -4.98
N VAL A 92 7.02 -4.29 -4.97
CA VAL A 92 7.15 -2.91 -5.44
C VAL A 92 7.62 -2.98 -6.89
N VAL A 93 6.81 -2.49 -7.80
CA VAL A 93 7.04 -2.64 -9.23
C VAL A 93 7.08 -1.29 -9.94
N ASN A 94 7.64 -1.28 -11.14
CA ASN A 94 7.57 -0.14 -12.03
C ASN A 94 6.30 -0.23 -12.87
N TYR A 95 5.49 0.83 -12.82
CA TYR A 95 4.34 0.95 -13.71
C TYR A 95 4.82 1.53 -15.05
N ARG A 96 4.36 0.94 -16.11
CA ARG A 96 4.71 1.41 -17.45
C ARG A 96 3.48 1.35 -18.35
N LEU A 97 3.15 2.48 -18.95
CA LEU A 97 2.11 2.52 -19.95
C LEU A 97 2.73 2.11 -21.29
N THR A 98 2.30 0.98 -21.81
CA THR A 98 2.77 0.53 -23.13
C THR A 98 1.75 0.93 -24.18
N LYS A 99 2.26 1.41 -25.29
CA LYS A 99 1.49 1.81 -26.43
C LYS A 99 1.71 0.77 -27.54
N GLU A 100 0.66 0.13 -27.91
CA GLU A 100 0.72 -0.90 -28.96
C GLU A 100 -0.06 -0.50 -30.19
#